data_5cf4c412d92d5778c117ecb5698500cc
#
_entry.id   5cf4c412d92d5778c117ecb5698500cc
#
_cell.length_a   1.000
_cell.length_b   1.000
_cell.length_c   1.000
_cell.angle_alpha   90.00
_cell.angle_beta   90.00
_cell.angle_gamma   90.00
#
_symmetry.space_group_name_H-M   'P 1'
#
loop_
_entity.id
_entity.type
_entity.pdbx_description
1 polymer ?
#
loop_
_entity_poly.entity_id
_entity_poly.type
_entity_poly.pdbx_seq_one_letter_code
_entity_poly.pdbx_strand_id
1 'polypeptide(L)'
;MEDINVSIAKKIPGIVDIYTWQDVPNSRFAIAGQTYPEPSPYDRLIMDRHVRCVGDVVAIIAAEDEKSAIKAMKLIKVKYKILEPVLDFRKAKDNDILVHPEDDWFPPVQVGGDPKRNLIASDVGGDGDVDAVIADCDEVLENRYHMRAFNQAMMETFRTHTHLSLIHISEPT
;
A
#
# COMPACT_ATOMS: atom_id res chain seq x y z
N MET A 1 12.38 -7.29 -3.98
CA MET A 1 12.87 -8.68 -3.79
C MET A 1 13.82 -9.06 -4.93
N GLU A 2 14.92 -9.72 -4.65
CA GLU A 2 15.79 -10.29 -5.69
C GLU A 2 15.28 -11.65 -6.16
N ASP A 3 14.88 -12.50 -5.21
CA ASP A 3 14.41 -13.85 -5.46
C ASP A 3 13.40 -14.30 -4.40
N ILE A 4 12.50 -15.21 -4.79
CA ILE A 4 11.56 -15.87 -3.90
C ILE A 4 11.48 -17.35 -4.27
N ASN A 5 11.75 -18.24 -3.30
CA ASN A 5 11.72 -19.69 -3.51
C ASN A 5 10.57 -20.32 -2.72
N VAL A 6 9.59 -20.81 -3.43
CA VAL A 6 8.39 -21.49 -2.91
C VAL A 6 8.41 -23.00 -3.13
N SER A 7 9.46 -23.56 -3.74
CA SER A 7 9.51 -24.94 -4.23
C SER A 7 9.35 -26.00 -3.12
N ILE A 8 9.89 -25.73 -1.93
CA ILE A 8 9.75 -26.63 -0.77
C ILE A 8 8.36 -26.47 -0.16
N ALA A 9 7.87 -25.23 -0.05
CA ALA A 9 6.57 -24.91 0.50
C ALA A 9 5.42 -25.55 -0.32
N LYS A 10 5.51 -25.54 -1.64
CA LYS A 10 4.54 -26.20 -2.55
C LYS A 10 4.44 -27.73 -2.36
N LYS A 11 5.43 -28.38 -1.73
CA LYS A 11 5.43 -29.84 -1.47
C LYS A 11 4.73 -30.23 -0.16
N ILE A 12 4.30 -29.28 0.65
CA ILE A 12 3.58 -29.56 1.90
C ILE A 12 2.21 -30.14 1.56
N PRO A 13 1.82 -31.29 2.15
CA PRO A 13 0.48 -31.83 1.98
C PRO A 13 -0.60 -30.82 2.38
N GLY A 14 -1.65 -30.72 1.56
CA GLY A 14 -2.74 -29.76 1.75
C GLY A 14 -2.47 -28.38 1.14
N ILE A 15 -1.31 -28.16 0.50
CA ILE A 15 -1.10 -26.95 -0.30
C ILE A 15 -1.67 -27.17 -1.70
N VAL A 16 -2.56 -26.27 -2.11
CA VAL A 16 -3.16 -26.24 -3.44
C VAL A 16 -2.25 -25.48 -4.39
N ASP A 17 -1.86 -24.24 -4.03
CA ASP A 17 -0.87 -23.47 -4.77
C ASP A 17 -0.28 -22.34 -3.91
N ILE A 18 0.80 -21.72 -4.41
CA ILE A 18 1.43 -20.54 -3.83
C ILE A 18 1.72 -19.56 -4.95
N TYR A 19 1.14 -18.39 -4.85
CA TYR A 19 1.28 -17.29 -5.81
C TYR A 19 2.28 -16.25 -5.31
N THR A 20 3.02 -15.71 -6.25
CA THR A 20 4.01 -14.65 -6.04
C THR A 20 3.75 -13.49 -6.99
N TRP A 21 4.55 -12.43 -6.93
CA TRP A 21 4.46 -11.31 -7.86
C TRP A 21 4.58 -11.72 -9.35
N GLN A 22 5.09 -12.90 -9.66
CA GLN A 22 5.22 -13.43 -11.03
C GLN A 22 3.92 -14.05 -11.55
N ASP A 23 3.00 -14.39 -10.65
CA ASP A 23 1.81 -15.17 -10.95
C ASP A 23 0.53 -14.30 -11.02
N VAL A 24 0.62 -13.00 -10.71
CA VAL A 24 -0.52 -12.10 -10.62
C VAL A 24 -0.47 -11.02 -11.69
N PRO A 25 -1.62 -10.43 -12.07
CA PRO A 25 -1.65 -9.30 -13.00
C PRO A 25 -0.83 -8.10 -12.52
N ASN A 26 -0.08 -7.51 -13.42
CA ASN A 26 0.66 -6.28 -13.19
C ASN A 26 -0.21 -5.05 -13.51
N SER A 27 -1.32 -4.91 -12.78
CA SER A 27 -2.25 -3.79 -12.92
C SER A 27 -2.37 -3.05 -11.60
N ARG A 28 -2.14 -1.74 -11.64
CA ARG A 28 -2.21 -0.90 -10.45
C ARG A 28 -3.64 -0.60 -10.05
N PHE A 29 -3.85 -0.45 -8.75
CA PHE A 29 -5.13 -0.08 -8.14
C PHE A 29 -4.91 0.83 -6.93
N ALA A 30 -5.98 1.51 -6.50
CA ALA A 30 -6.02 2.26 -5.25
C ALA A 30 -6.65 1.41 -4.13
N ILE A 31 -6.15 1.54 -2.90
CA ILE A 31 -6.71 0.82 -1.74
C ILE A 31 -7.92 1.56 -1.16
N ALA A 32 -7.88 2.88 -1.10
CA ALA A 32 -9.00 3.66 -0.61
C ALA A 32 -10.13 3.67 -1.65
N GLY A 33 -11.36 3.64 -1.23
CA GLY A 33 -12.51 3.52 -2.13
C GLY A 33 -13.76 4.12 -1.51
N GLN A 34 -13.68 5.36 -0.99
CA GLN A 34 -14.81 6.01 -0.32
C GLN A 34 -15.54 7.01 -1.20
N THR A 35 -14.96 7.39 -2.34
CA THR A 35 -15.54 8.36 -3.27
C THR A 35 -15.36 7.92 -4.72
N TYR A 36 -16.10 8.54 -5.65
CA TYR A 36 -15.88 8.39 -7.06
C TYR A 36 -15.92 9.78 -7.75
N PRO A 37 -14.90 10.13 -8.57
CA PRO A 37 -13.66 9.38 -8.77
C PRO A 37 -12.82 9.33 -7.48
N GLU A 38 -12.09 8.21 -7.30
CA GLU A 38 -11.23 8.01 -6.14
C GLU A 38 -9.98 8.91 -6.23
N PRO A 39 -9.74 9.81 -5.25
CA PRO A 39 -8.58 10.71 -5.29
C PRO A 39 -7.25 10.03 -4.96
N SER A 40 -7.29 8.84 -4.36
CA SER A 40 -6.06 8.10 -4.04
C SER A 40 -5.33 7.65 -5.30
N PRO A 41 -3.99 7.71 -5.31
CA PRO A 41 -3.22 7.27 -6.47
C PRO A 41 -3.36 5.77 -6.71
N TYR A 42 -3.26 5.38 -7.96
CA TYR A 42 -3.10 3.99 -8.37
C TYR A 42 -1.63 3.62 -8.22
N ASP A 43 -1.24 3.28 -7.00
CA ASP A 43 0.14 3.04 -6.57
C ASP A 43 0.41 1.60 -6.11
N ARG A 44 -0.64 0.76 -6.03
CA ARG A 44 -0.55 -0.61 -5.52
C ARG A 44 -0.65 -1.64 -6.63
N LEU A 45 0.11 -2.73 -6.47
CA LEU A 45 -0.06 -4.00 -7.16
C LEU A 45 -0.59 -5.04 -6.17
N ILE A 46 -1.24 -6.10 -6.66
CA ILE A 46 -1.69 -7.22 -5.81
C ILE A 46 -0.51 -7.79 -5.02
N MET A 47 0.61 -8.02 -5.70
CA MET A 47 1.91 -8.33 -5.13
C MET A 47 2.98 -7.61 -5.93
N ASP A 48 3.87 -6.90 -5.26
CA ASP A 48 4.95 -6.15 -5.89
C ASP A 48 6.31 -6.80 -5.60
N ARG A 49 7.16 -6.84 -6.61
CA ARG A 49 8.56 -7.19 -6.42
C ARG A 49 9.28 -6.17 -5.55
N HIS A 50 8.87 -4.90 -5.62
CA HIS A 50 9.38 -3.80 -4.82
C HIS A 50 8.53 -3.64 -3.57
N VAL A 51 8.91 -4.31 -2.49
CA VAL A 51 8.25 -4.17 -1.18
C VAL A 51 8.78 -2.93 -0.46
N ARG A 52 7.88 -2.13 0.13
CA ARG A 52 8.19 -0.80 0.66
C ARG A 52 8.08 -0.73 2.16
N CYS A 53 7.20 -1.54 2.75
CA CYS A 53 6.99 -1.52 4.19
C CYS A 53 6.65 -2.91 4.75
N VAL A 54 6.71 -3.02 6.08
CA VAL A 54 6.22 -4.20 6.79
C VAL A 54 4.70 -4.29 6.60
N GLY A 55 4.23 -5.44 6.10
CA GLY A 55 2.83 -5.66 5.76
C GLY A 55 2.57 -5.76 4.25
N ASP A 56 3.52 -5.38 3.40
CA ASP A 56 3.40 -5.62 1.96
C ASP A 56 3.33 -7.13 1.67
N VAL A 57 2.40 -7.51 0.81
CA VAL A 57 2.14 -8.91 0.48
C VAL A 57 3.28 -9.47 -0.38
N VAL A 58 3.90 -10.55 0.09
CA VAL A 58 5.04 -11.19 -0.57
C VAL A 58 4.62 -12.46 -1.32
N ALA A 59 3.69 -13.21 -0.77
CA ALA A 59 3.12 -14.41 -1.38
C ALA A 59 1.71 -14.66 -0.84
N ILE A 60 0.87 -15.34 -1.63
CA ILE A 60 -0.45 -15.80 -1.25
C ILE A 60 -0.44 -17.33 -1.29
N ILE A 61 -0.87 -17.97 -0.23
CA ILE A 61 -0.89 -19.43 -0.10
C ILE A 61 -2.34 -19.89 -0.14
N ALA A 62 -2.67 -20.73 -1.11
CA ALA A 62 -3.92 -21.48 -1.17
C ALA A 62 -3.69 -22.88 -0.57
N ALA A 63 -4.44 -23.23 0.46
CA ALA A 63 -4.32 -24.49 1.16
C ALA A 63 -5.69 -25.02 1.59
N GLU A 64 -5.78 -26.35 1.78
CA GLU A 64 -6.98 -27.03 2.28
C GLU A 64 -7.27 -26.68 3.75
N ASP A 65 -6.23 -26.38 4.53
CA ASP A 65 -6.34 -26.01 5.94
C ASP A 65 -5.28 -24.98 6.36
N GLU A 66 -5.61 -24.21 7.42
CA GLU A 66 -4.74 -23.15 7.96
C GLU A 66 -3.40 -23.69 8.47
N LYS A 67 -3.36 -24.90 9.03
CA LYS A 67 -2.15 -25.50 9.59
C LYS A 67 -1.13 -25.79 8.48
N SER A 68 -1.59 -26.28 7.34
CA SER A 68 -0.76 -26.50 6.15
C SER A 68 -0.25 -25.17 5.59
N ALA A 69 -1.11 -24.15 5.52
CA ALA A 69 -0.72 -22.80 5.09
C ALA A 69 0.38 -22.20 5.98
N ILE A 70 0.24 -22.29 7.32
CA ILE A 70 1.24 -21.79 8.28
C ILE A 70 2.57 -22.53 8.15
N LYS A 71 2.55 -23.85 7.90
CA LYS A 71 3.77 -24.63 7.67
C LYS A 71 4.47 -24.18 6.39
N ALA A 72 3.73 -24.03 5.30
CA ALA A 72 4.25 -23.60 4.01
C ALA A 72 4.85 -22.19 4.11
N MET A 73 4.17 -21.26 4.76
CA MET A 73 4.65 -19.90 4.98
C MET A 73 6.07 -19.85 5.59
N LYS A 74 6.35 -20.72 6.56
CA LYS A 74 7.67 -20.80 7.21
C LYS A 74 8.78 -21.36 6.29
N LEU A 75 8.42 -21.99 5.19
CA LEU A 75 9.35 -22.61 4.24
C LEU A 75 9.60 -21.75 2.99
N ILE A 76 8.83 -20.69 2.81
CA ILE A 76 9.08 -19.71 1.76
C ILE A 76 10.36 -18.96 2.10
N LYS A 77 11.29 -18.91 1.15
CA LYS A 77 12.56 -18.21 1.30
C LYS A 77 12.57 -17.00 0.36
N VAL A 78 12.78 -15.82 0.93
CA VAL A 78 12.86 -14.59 0.17
C VAL A 78 14.25 -13.99 0.31
N LYS A 79 14.84 -13.60 -0.81
CA LYS A 79 16.09 -12.86 -0.85
C LYS A 79 15.80 -11.40 -1.17
N TYR A 80 16.17 -10.51 -0.26
CA TYR A 80 15.99 -9.08 -0.40
C TYR A 80 17.30 -8.38 -0.75
N LYS A 81 17.23 -7.39 -1.65
CA LYS A 81 18.18 -6.30 -1.68
C LYS A 81 17.58 -5.19 -0.82
N ILE A 82 18.20 -4.92 0.31
CA ILE A 82 17.74 -3.86 1.22
C ILE A 82 18.09 -2.52 0.58
N LEU A 83 17.09 -1.64 0.48
CA LEU A 83 17.23 -0.28 -0.02
C LEU A 83 17.32 0.68 1.16
N GLU A 84 17.86 1.88 0.91
CA GLU A 84 17.87 2.95 1.91
C GLU A 84 16.43 3.38 2.21
N PRO A 85 15.99 3.34 3.50
CA PRO A 85 14.62 3.65 3.84
C PRO A 85 14.38 5.14 4.04
N VAL A 86 13.20 5.62 3.65
CA VAL A 86 12.72 6.97 4.00
C VAL A 86 11.75 6.85 5.17
N LEU A 87 12.24 7.04 6.40
CA LEU A 87 11.49 6.81 7.64
C LEU A 87 10.89 8.08 8.25
N ASP A 88 11.46 9.24 7.98
CA ASP A 88 10.95 10.52 8.49
C ASP A 88 10.18 11.24 7.38
N PHE A 89 8.85 11.27 7.50
CA PHE A 89 7.97 11.91 6.51
C PHE A 89 8.28 13.41 6.31
N ARG A 90 8.85 14.08 7.32
CA ARG A 90 9.23 15.50 7.24
C ARG A 90 10.43 15.74 6.32
N LYS A 91 11.20 14.68 6.05
CA LYS A 91 12.37 14.68 5.17
C LYS A 91 12.11 13.90 3.87
N ALA A 92 10.88 13.41 3.68
CA ALA A 92 10.52 12.60 2.52
C ALA A 92 10.36 13.46 1.27
N LYS A 93 9.71 14.62 1.42
CA LYS A 93 9.50 15.55 0.31
C LYS A 93 10.84 16.02 -0.26
N ASP A 94 10.98 15.96 -1.58
CA ASP A 94 12.17 16.37 -2.32
C ASP A 94 13.46 15.60 -1.93
N ASN A 95 13.30 14.38 -1.39
CA ASN A 95 14.42 13.50 -1.09
C ASN A 95 14.91 12.80 -2.37
N ASP A 96 16.23 12.58 -2.47
CA ASP A 96 16.84 11.86 -3.60
C ASP A 96 16.39 10.40 -3.69
N ILE A 97 15.98 9.81 -2.56
CA ILE A 97 15.46 8.45 -2.50
C ILE A 97 13.96 8.48 -2.70
N LEU A 98 13.49 7.92 -3.80
CA LEU A 98 12.07 7.86 -4.13
C LEU A 98 11.43 6.57 -3.58
N VAL A 99 10.29 6.74 -2.89
CA VAL A 99 9.47 5.62 -2.40
C VAL A 99 8.72 4.96 -3.56
N HIS A 100 8.27 5.75 -4.53
CA HIS A 100 7.63 5.30 -5.76
C HIS A 100 8.43 5.80 -6.98
N PRO A 101 9.52 5.11 -7.37
CA PRO A 101 10.33 5.50 -8.52
C PRO A 101 9.68 5.14 -9.87
N GLU A 102 8.62 4.34 -9.88
CA GLU A 102 7.95 3.81 -11.05
C GLU A 102 7.26 4.93 -11.86
N ASP A 103 7.21 4.76 -13.18
CA ASP A 103 6.61 5.74 -14.08
C ASP A 103 5.12 5.45 -14.38
N ASP A 104 4.61 4.27 -14.00
CA ASP A 104 3.23 3.83 -14.19
C ASP A 104 2.29 4.19 -13.02
N TRP A 105 2.77 4.97 -12.06
CA TRP A 105 1.98 5.57 -11.01
C TRP A 105 1.14 6.74 -11.56
N PHE A 106 -0.14 6.81 -11.21
CA PHE A 106 -0.98 7.94 -11.60
C PHE A 106 -2.11 8.20 -10.60
N PRO A 107 -2.46 9.46 -10.32
CA PRO A 107 -3.66 9.83 -9.61
C PRO A 107 -4.81 9.98 -10.61
N PRO A 108 -5.98 9.36 -10.39
CA PRO A 108 -7.16 9.58 -11.23
C PRO A 108 -7.75 10.99 -11.05
N VAL A 109 -7.52 11.60 -9.90
CA VAL A 109 -7.86 12.98 -9.57
C VAL A 109 -6.60 13.74 -9.23
N GLN A 110 -6.44 14.95 -9.77
CA GLN A 110 -5.28 15.78 -9.48
C GLN A 110 -5.45 16.45 -8.10
N VAL A 111 -4.71 15.92 -7.14
CA VAL A 111 -4.65 16.41 -5.75
C VAL A 111 -3.28 16.99 -5.40
N GLY A 112 -2.51 17.41 -6.40
CA GLY A 112 -1.17 17.95 -6.21
C GLY A 112 -0.12 16.91 -5.81
N GLY A 113 -0.35 15.62 -6.12
CA GLY A 113 0.62 14.55 -5.88
C GLY A 113 1.74 14.56 -6.92
N ASP A 114 2.97 14.26 -6.47
CA ASP A 114 4.16 14.10 -7.32
C ASP A 114 5.07 13.02 -6.74
N PRO A 115 5.08 11.80 -7.32
CA PRO A 115 5.90 10.70 -6.80
C PRO A 115 7.40 10.96 -6.95
N LYS A 116 7.81 11.78 -7.93
CA LYS A 116 9.22 12.16 -8.12
C LYS A 116 9.72 13.13 -7.05
N ARG A 117 8.82 13.62 -6.22
CA ARG A 117 9.12 14.45 -5.04
C ARG A 117 8.72 13.76 -3.73
N ASN A 118 8.34 12.48 -3.76
CA ASN A 118 7.74 11.78 -2.61
C ASN A 118 6.51 12.50 -2.03
N LEU A 119 5.73 13.16 -2.86
CA LEU A 119 4.56 13.94 -2.48
C LEU A 119 3.27 13.22 -2.88
N ILE A 120 2.46 12.84 -1.90
CA ILE A 120 1.19 12.12 -2.14
C ILE A 120 0.11 13.08 -2.59
N ALA A 121 0.00 14.22 -1.91
CA ALA A 121 -0.97 15.26 -2.20
C ALA A 121 -0.44 16.61 -1.75
N SER A 122 -0.93 17.68 -2.36
CA SER A 122 -0.67 19.06 -1.94
C SER A 122 -1.87 19.91 -2.31
N ASP A 123 -2.43 20.56 -1.33
CA ASP A 123 -3.53 21.51 -1.52
C ASP A 123 -3.31 22.73 -0.65
N VAL A 124 -3.73 23.87 -1.15
CA VAL A 124 -3.68 25.16 -0.44
C VAL A 124 -5.05 25.81 -0.59
N GLY A 125 -5.75 25.95 0.53
CA GLY A 125 -7.01 26.67 0.61
C GLY A 125 -6.87 27.93 1.43
N GLY A 126 -7.55 28.98 1.01
CA GLY A 126 -7.58 30.24 1.74
C GLY A 126 -8.60 31.20 1.13
N ASP A 127 -9.10 32.12 1.92
CA ASP A 127 -9.95 33.20 1.48
C ASP A 127 -9.33 34.55 1.93
N GLY A 128 -9.14 35.48 1.00
CA GLY A 128 -8.51 36.76 1.24
C GLY A 128 -7.01 36.68 1.50
N ASP A 129 -6.45 37.78 2.01
CA ASP A 129 -5.05 37.93 2.38
C ASP A 129 -4.85 37.54 3.85
N VAL A 130 -4.60 36.27 4.11
CA VAL A 130 -4.44 35.73 5.47
C VAL A 130 -3.22 36.34 6.18
N ASP A 131 -2.15 36.58 5.46
CA ASP A 131 -0.91 37.13 6.04
C ASP A 131 -1.13 38.57 6.52
N ALA A 132 -1.86 39.41 5.74
CA ALA A 132 -2.24 40.72 6.15
C ALA A 132 -3.15 40.74 7.39
N VAL A 133 -4.11 39.80 7.46
CA VAL A 133 -4.98 39.66 8.65
C VAL A 133 -4.19 39.26 9.89
N ILE A 134 -3.27 38.29 9.77
CA ILE A 134 -2.41 37.87 10.88
C ILE A 134 -1.50 39.04 11.35
N ALA A 135 -0.97 39.81 10.41
CA ALA A 135 -0.12 40.97 10.75
C ALA A 135 -0.86 42.11 11.47
N ASP A 136 -2.18 42.19 11.30
CA ASP A 136 -3.05 43.20 11.97
C ASP A 136 -3.64 42.69 13.31
N CYS A 137 -3.32 41.45 13.74
CA CYS A 137 -3.77 40.94 15.03
C CYS A 137 -2.97 41.53 16.19
N ASP A 138 -3.65 41.85 17.29
CA ASP A 138 -3.00 42.32 18.53
C ASP A 138 -2.09 41.27 19.15
N GLU A 139 -2.43 39.99 18.95
CA GLU A 139 -1.69 38.87 19.50
C GLU A 139 -1.77 37.64 18.58
N VAL A 140 -0.63 37.01 18.33
CA VAL A 140 -0.54 35.81 17.50
C VAL A 140 0.09 34.67 18.31
N LEU A 141 -0.63 33.54 18.42
CA LEU A 141 -0.14 32.34 19.09
C LEU A 141 0.18 31.26 18.06
N GLU A 142 1.43 30.84 18.02
CA GLU A 142 1.90 29.73 17.17
C GLU A 142 2.45 28.59 18.04
N ASN A 143 1.92 27.38 17.84
CA ASN A 143 2.35 26.21 18.57
C ASN A 143 2.47 25.01 17.63
N ARG A 144 3.43 24.11 17.95
CA ARG A 144 3.58 22.83 17.26
C ARG A 144 3.12 21.71 18.17
N TYR A 145 2.15 20.93 17.69
CA TYR A 145 1.63 19.77 18.38
C TYR A 145 2.10 18.49 17.71
N HIS A 146 2.43 17.46 18.51
CA HIS A 146 2.82 16.14 18.02
C HIS A 146 1.94 15.07 18.64
N MET A 147 1.24 14.30 17.79
CA MET A 147 0.52 13.09 18.16
C MET A 147 1.21 11.88 17.54
N ARG A 148 1.41 10.83 18.32
CA ARG A 148 1.87 9.55 17.77
C ARG A 148 0.73 8.90 17.01
N ALA A 149 1.04 8.36 15.82
CA ALA A 149 0.13 7.45 15.15
C ALA A 149 0.02 6.16 15.98
N PHE A 150 -1.20 5.64 16.13
CA PHE A 150 -1.47 4.38 16.79
C PHE A 150 -2.54 3.60 16.02
N ASN A 151 -2.51 2.30 16.18
CA ASN A 151 -3.43 1.38 15.56
C ASN A 151 -4.80 1.46 16.22
N GLN A 152 -5.89 1.29 15.47
CA GLN A 152 -7.26 1.24 15.97
C GLN A 152 -7.51 0.07 16.93
N ALA A 153 -6.59 -0.91 17.00
CA ALA A 153 -6.67 -2.08 17.86
C ALA A 153 -8.00 -2.86 17.71
N MET A 154 -8.43 -3.06 16.46
CA MET A 154 -9.63 -3.83 16.16
C MET A 154 -9.54 -5.25 16.72
N MET A 155 -10.56 -5.70 17.42
CA MET A 155 -10.63 -7.06 17.97
C MET A 155 -10.85 -8.11 16.87
N GLU A 156 -11.54 -7.74 15.80
CA GLU A 156 -11.78 -8.60 14.65
C GLU A 156 -10.59 -8.56 13.69
N THR A 157 -10.10 -9.74 13.30
CA THR A 157 -9.05 -9.85 12.27
C THR A 157 -9.65 -9.75 10.88
N PHE A 158 -8.85 -9.30 9.90
CA PHE A 158 -9.25 -9.26 8.49
C PHE A 158 -9.44 -10.69 7.97
N ARG A 159 -10.69 -11.02 7.59
CA ARG A 159 -11.06 -12.30 7.00
C ARG A 159 -12.07 -12.08 5.91
N THR A 160 -12.06 -12.97 4.91
CA THR A 160 -13.03 -12.99 3.83
C THR A 160 -13.51 -14.42 3.63
N HIS A 161 -14.84 -14.59 3.55
CA HIS A 161 -15.44 -15.83 3.09
C HIS A 161 -15.98 -15.62 1.68
N THR A 162 -15.49 -16.40 0.72
CA THR A 162 -15.91 -16.31 -0.67
C THR A 162 -16.52 -17.63 -1.11
N HIS A 163 -17.74 -17.59 -1.64
CA HIS A 163 -18.39 -18.74 -2.27
C HIS A 163 -18.56 -18.48 -3.76
N LEU A 164 -17.93 -19.28 -4.59
CA LEU A 164 -18.07 -19.22 -6.03
C LEU A 164 -19.13 -20.24 -6.48
N SER A 165 -20.21 -19.76 -7.07
CA SER A 165 -21.24 -20.60 -7.69
C SER A 165 -21.25 -20.40 -9.19
N LEU A 166 -21.27 -21.49 -9.96
CA LEU A 166 -21.33 -21.44 -11.43
C LEU A 166 -22.60 -20.78 -11.97
N ILE A 167 -23.69 -20.78 -11.18
CA ILE A 167 -24.94 -20.10 -11.58
C ILE A 167 -24.87 -18.59 -11.41
N HIS A 168 -23.87 -18.05 -10.70
CA HIS A 168 -23.65 -16.62 -10.52
C HIS A 168 -22.57 -16.06 -11.44
N ILE A 169 -21.94 -16.92 -12.24
CA ILE A 169 -21.07 -16.48 -13.34
C ILE A 169 -22.00 -16.14 -14.52
N SER A 170 -22.65 -14.97 -14.44
CA SER A 170 -23.29 -14.38 -15.60
C SER A 170 -22.21 -13.60 -16.34
N GLU A 171 -22.09 -13.85 -17.63
CA GLU A 171 -21.29 -12.98 -18.47
C GLU A 171 -21.88 -11.56 -18.40
N PRO A 172 -21.05 -10.52 -18.27
CA PRO A 172 -21.54 -9.16 -18.38
C PRO A 172 -22.06 -8.96 -19.80
N THR A 173 -23.36 -8.77 -19.92
CA THR A 173 -24.02 -8.35 -21.17
C THR A 173 -23.75 -6.89 -21.45
#